data_aa68bc24f4efbe5ea2ad1347514fdcc7
#
_entry.id   aa68bc24f4efbe5ea2ad1347514fdcc7
#
_cell.length_a   1.000
_cell.length_b   1.000
_cell.length_c   1.000
_cell.angle_alpha   90.00
_cell.angle_beta   90.00
_cell.angle_gamma   90.00
#
_symmetry.space_group_name_H-M   'P 1'
#
loop_
_entity.id
_entity.type
_entity.pdbx_description
1 polymer ?
#
loop_
_entity_poly.entity_id
_entity_poly.type
_entity_poly.pdbx_seq_one_letter_code
_entity_poly.pdbx_strand_id
1 'polypeptide(L)'
;MLFRSTAADLSSQANHLGVTLQADIIKQKLSDKNGGYLALQFGKTHPEVYSTLCSDHPIDLCRYQVANCYMGRMGLINSGGESKGAGDLAEAVRTAVINKRAGGQGLISGRKAFQKPFKEGVQLLEAIQDVYLDSSITIA
;
A
#
# COMPACT_ATOMS: atom_id res chain seq x y z
N MET A 1 5.82 21.37 -11.10
CA MET A 1 6.38 20.66 -9.93
C MET A 1 5.73 19.28 -9.88
N LEU A 2 6.50 18.22 -10.06
CA LEU A 2 5.96 16.86 -10.01
C LEU A 2 5.66 16.52 -8.54
N PHE A 3 4.40 16.23 -8.23
CA PHE A 3 4.00 15.88 -6.87
C PHE A 3 4.39 14.42 -6.60
N ARG A 4 5.30 14.16 -5.67
CA ARG A 4 5.85 12.83 -5.39
C ARG A 4 5.37 12.24 -4.06
N SER A 5 4.14 12.56 -3.66
CA SER A 5 3.58 12.14 -2.36
C SER A 5 3.43 10.61 -2.20
N THR A 6 3.48 9.86 -3.30
CA THR A 6 3.47 8.40 -3.32
C THR A 6 4.85 7.78 -3.48
N ALA A 7 5.93 8.58 -3.44
CA ALA A 7 7.29 8.07 -3.50
C ALA A 7 7.58 7.09 -2.36
N ALA A 8 8.36 6.06 -2.63
CA ALA A 8 8.69 5.03 -1.64
C ALA A 8 9.35 5.60 -0.38
N ASP A 9 10.32 6.51 -0.53
CA ASP A 9 11.00 7.15 0.59
C ASP A 9 10.06 8.03 1.43
N LEU A 10 9.26 8.88 0.79
CA LEU A 10 8.35 9.79 1.49
C LEU A 10 7.23 9.05 2.20
N SER A 11 6.58 8.10 1.53
CA SER A 11 5.49 7.32 2.13
C SER A 11 5.98 6.46 3.29
N SER A 12 7.20 5.94 3.20
CA SER A 12 7.80 5.14 4.27
C SER A 12 8.27 6.01 5.45
N GLN A 13 8.75 7.22 5.21
CA GLN A 13 9.00 8.19 6.30
C GLN A 13 7.71 8.55 7.03
N ALA A 14 6.60 8.75 6.31
CA ALA A 14 5.29 8.99 6.91
C ALA A 14 4.82 7.80 7.77
N ASN A 15 5.07 6.56 7.32
CA ASN A 15 4.79 5.35 8.11
C ASN A 15 5.62 5.35 9.40
N HIS A 16 6.91 5.62 9.30
CA HIS A 16 7.79 5.68 10.46
C HIS A 16 7.39 6.77 11.47
N LEU A 17 6.91 7.91 10.98
CA LEU A 17 6.34 8.95 11.84
C LEU A 17 5.10 8.41 12.58
N GLY A 18 4.21 7.69 11.90
CA GLY A 18 3.06 7.05 12.52
C GLY A 18 3.47 6.07 13.64
N VAL A 19 4.53 5.30 13.42
CA VAL A 19 5.14 4.43 14.45
C VAL A 19 5.62 5.24 15.65
N THR A 20 6.30 6.35 15.41
CA THR A 20 6.82 7.24 16.46
C THR A 20 5.70 7.84 17.30
N LEU A 21 4.56 8.11 16.67
CA LEU A 21 3.34 8.59 17.35
C LEU A 21 2.54 7.47 18.03
N GLN A 22 3.04 6.22 18.01
CA GLN A 22 2.40 5.05 18.62
C GLN A 22 1.00 4.74 18.03
N ALA A 23 0.82 4.93 16.72
CA ALA A 23 -0.39 4.52 16.05
C ALA A 23 -0.48 2.98 15.99
N ASP A 24 -1.67 2.41 16.24
CA ASP A 24 -1.89 0.96 16.16
C ASP A 24 -1.89 0.46 14.73
N ILE A 25 -2.43 1.25 13.80
CA ILE A 25 -2.57 0.93 12.38
C ILE A 25 -2.18 2.14 11.55
N ILE A 26 -1.39 1.91 10.52
CA ILE A 26 -0.99 2.92 9.54
C ILE A 26 -1.73 2.68 8.23
N LYS A 27 -2.40 3.72 7.74
CA LYS A 27 -3.04 3.72 6.43
C LYS A 27 -2.18 4.48 5.44
N GLN A 28 -1.83 3.85 4.31
CA GLN A 28 -1.01 4.47 3.27
C GLN A 28 -1.53 4.09 1.87
N LYS A 29 -1.25 4.90 0.86
CA LYS A 29 -1.38 4.47 -0.55
C LYS A 29 -0.24 3.51 -0.89
N LEU A 30 -0.43 2.66 -1.91
CA LEU A 30 0.70 1.95 -2.50
C LEU A 30 1.73 2.96 -3.01
N SER A 31 3.01 2.64 -2.80
CA SER A 31 4.11 3.50 -3.24
C SER A 31 4.40 3.34 -4.73
N ASP A 32 4.99 4.39 -5.29
CA ASP A 32 5.56 4.42 -6.63
C ASP A 32 7.08 4.56 -6.55
N LYS A 33 7.81 3.90 -7.46
CA LYS A 33 9.23 4.09 -7.65
C LYS A 33 9.50 5.28 -8.58
N ASN A 34 9.26 6.46 -8.09
CA ASN A 34 9.45 7.71 -8.85
C ASN A 34 10.70 8.50 -8.43
N GLY A 35 11.57 7.89 -7.61
CA GLY A 35 12.82 8.47 -7.11
C GLY A 35 12.67 9.48 -5.98
N GLY A 36 11.46 9.88 -5.63
CA GLY A 36 11.15 10.72 -4.47
C GLY A 36 12.08 11.91 -4.26
N TYR A 37 12.56 12.07 -3.05
CA TYR A 37 13.50 13.14 -2.67
C TYR A 37 14.88 12.98 -3.34
N LEU A 38 15.33 11.73 -3.58
CA LEU A 38 16.61 11.49 -4.25
C LEU A 38 16.61 12.08 -5.67
N ALA A 39 15.53 11.89 -6.44
CA ALA A 39 15.40 12.47 -7.78
C ALA A 39 15.23 13.99 -7.79
N LEU A 40 14.80 14.57 -6.67
CA LEU A 40 14.69 16.02 -6.50
C LEU A 40 15.96 16.65 -5.95
N GLN A 41 16.97 15.85 -5.63
CA GLN A 41 18.19 16.27 -4.93
C GLN A 41 17.88 17.04 -3.64
N PHE A 42 16.82 16.61 -2.96
CA PHE A 42 16.32 17.23 -1.72
C PHE A 42 16.34 16.23 -0.57
N GLY A 43 16.68 16.72 0.62
CA GLY A 43 16.77 15.86 1.82
C GLY A 43 17.99 14.95 1.80
N LYS A 44 17.91 13.84 2.55
CA LYS A 44 19.02 12.89 2.76
C LYS A 44 18.57 11.44 2.57
N THR A 45 17.71 11.17 1.59
CA THR A 45 17.33 9.79 1.27
C THR A 45 18.57 9.00 0.87
N HIS A 46 18.84 7.89 1.57
CA HIS A 46 19.96 7.03 1.24
C HIS A 46 19.75 6.39 -0.15
N PRO A 47 20.77 6.36 -1.02
CA PRO A 47 20.62 5.81 -2.38
C PRO A 47 20.12 4.36 -2.42
N GLU A 48 20.45 3.54 -1.41
CA GLU A 48 20.00 2.15 -1.30
C GLU A 48 18.47 1.99 -1.29
N VAL A 49 17.71 3.01 -0.91
CA VAL A 49 16.23 2.96 -0.96
C VAL A 49 15.76 2.59 -2.36
N TYR A 50 16.36 3.18 -3.38
CA TYR A 50 15.95 2.99 -4.77
C TYR A 50 16.84 2.03 -5.57
N SER A 51 18.02 1.69 -5.06
CA SER A 51 18.93 0.74 -5.74
C SER A 51 18.79 -0.70 -5.25
N THR A 52 18.44 -0.89 -3.97
CA THR A 52 18.48 -2.20 -3.31
C THR A 52 17.18 -2.55 -2.58
N LEU A 53 16.62 -1.59 -1.83
CA LEU A 53 15.47 -1.84 -0.96
C LEU A 53 14.11 -1.80 -1.68
N CYS A 54 14.04 -1.13 -2.83
CA CYS A 54 12.84 -1.07 -3.66
C CYS A 54 13.17 -1.46 -5.09
N SER A 55 12.46 -2.45 -5.64
CA SER A 55 12.41 -2.72 -7.07
C SER A 55 11.24 -1.96 -7.72
N ASP A 56 11.02 -2.16 -9.03
CA ASP A 56 9.80 -1.67 -9.70
C ASP A 56 8.57 -2.57 -9.40
N HIS A 57 8.78 -3.67 -8.69
CA HIS A 57 7.71 -4.59 -8.37
C HIS A 57 6.85 -4.04 -7.21
N PRO A 58 5.52 -3.99 -7.36
CA PRO A 58 4.65 -3.36 -6.36
C PRO A 58 4.67 -4.05 -4.99
N ILE A 59 4.95 -5.35 -4.92
CA ILE A 59 5.11 -6.08 -3.65
C ILE A 59 6.34 -5.57 -2.90
N ASP A 60 7.46 -5.34 -3.57
CA ASP A 60 8.68 -4.84 -2.92
C ASP A 60 8.50 -3.41 -2.41
N LEU A 61 7.84 -2.55 -3.20
CA LEU A 61 7.49 -1.20 -2.77
C LEU A 61 6.59 -1.21 -1.52
N CYS A 62 5.59 -2.08 -1.49
CA CYS A 62 4.71 -2.24 -0.34
C CYS A 62 5.45 -2.87 0.84
N ARG A 63 6.37 -3.81 0.61
CA ARG A 63 7.23 -4.39 1.65
C ARG A 63 8.12 -3.35 2.31
N TYR A 64 8.65 -2.42 1.54
CA TYR A 64 9.41 -1.31 2.11
C TYR A 64 8.53 -0.42 3.02
N GLN A 65 7.25 -0.23 2.67
CA GLN A 65 6.29 0.41 3.58
C GLN A 65 6.09 -0.40 4.87
N VAL A 66 5.91 -1.72 4.77
CA VAL A 66 5.75 -2.62 5.93
C VAL A 66 6.99 -2.61 6.82
N ALA A 67 8.19 -2.62 6.23
CA ALA A 67 9.44 -2.51 6.99
C ALA A 67 9.49 -1.22 7.82
N ASN A 68 8.98 -0.11 7.29
CA ASN A 68 8.89 1.16 8.00
C ASN A 68 7.68 1.27 8.96
N CYS A 69 6.86 0.22 9.05
CA CYS A 69 5.85 0.02 10.10
C CYS A 69 6.40 -0.85 11.23
N TYR A 70 7.56 -0.48 11.78
CA TYR A 70 8.25 -1.20 12.84
C TYR A 70 8.49 -2.67 12.48
N MET A 71 9.03 -2.92 11.28
CA MET A 71 9.30 -4.25 10.71
C MET A 71 8.05 -5.15 10.68
N GLY A 72 6.89 -4.57 10.36
CA GLY A 72 5.61 -5.28 10.28
C GLY A 72 4.92 -5.55 11.63
N ARG A 73 5.49 -5.06 12.74
CA ARG A 73 4.85 -5.19 14.07
C ARG A 73 3.68 -4.23 14.25
N MET A 74 3.64 -3.18 13.46
CA MET A 74 2.50 -2.25 13.39
C MET A 74 1.75 -2.50 12.09
N GLY A 75 0.41 -2.56 12.15
CA GLY A 75 -0.42 -2.89 11.00
C GLY A 75 -0.30 -1.88 9.87
N LEU A 76 -0.04 -2.33 8.65
CA LEU A 76 -0.17 -1.52 7.44
C LEU A 76 -1.42 -1.93 6.67
N ILE A 77 -2.31 -0.96 6.43
CA ILE A 77 -3.43 -1.12 5.52
C ILE A 77 -3.28 -0.17 4.33
N ASN A 78 -3.55 -0.65 3.14
CA ASN A 78 -3.48 0.21 1.95
C ASN A 78 -4.83 0.82 1.60
N SER A 79 -4.79 1.98 0.97
CA SER A 79 -5.97 2.68 0.47
C SER A 79 -6.36 2.14 -0.90
N GLY A 80 -7.62 1.74 -1.08
CA GLY A 80 -8.15 1.20 -2.33
C GLY A 80 -8.32 2.22 -3.46
N GLY A 81 -8.10 3.51 -3.19
CA GLY A 81 -8.19 4.56 -4.20
C GLY A 81 -9.62 4.97 -4.57
N GLU A 82 -9.74 5.72 -5.66
CA GLU A 82 -11.02 6.18 -6.20
C GLU A 82 -11.66 5.12 -7.08
N SER A 83 -12.99 5.16 -7.21
CA SER A 83 -13.70 4.34 -8.20
C SER A 83 -13.38 4.83 -9.61
N LYS A 84 -13.08 3.88 -10.50
CA LYS A 84 -12.85 4.12 -11.94
C LYS A 84 -13.84 3.35 -12.82
N GLY A 85 -14.84 2.70 -12.22
CA GLY A 85 -15.89 1.97 -12.91
C GLY A 85 -15.63 0.46 -13.04
N ALA A 86 -15.70 -0.09 -14.25
CA ALA A 86 -15.72 -1.53 -14.49
C ALA A 86 -14.48 -2.31 -13.98
N GLY A 87 -13.33 -1.67 -13.87
CA GLY A 87 -12.08 -2.30 -13.41
C GLY A 87 -11.88 -2.34 -11.88
N ASP A 88 -12.81 -1.77 -11.11
CA ASP A 88 -12.62 -1.58 -9.67
C ASP A 88 -12.44 -2.87 -8.88
N LEU A 89 -13.17 -3.94 -9.24
CA LEU A 89 -13.06 -5.23 -8.58
C LEU A 89 -11.65 -5.82 -8.76
N ALA A 90 -11.18 -5.89 -10.00
CA ALA A 90 -9.85 -6.43 -10.31
C ALA A 90 -8.73 -5.59 -9.66
N GLU A 91 -8.87 -4.26 -9.65
CA GLU A 91 -7.90 -3.37 -9.01
C GLU A 91 -7.89 -3.52 -7.48
N ALA A 92 -9.07 -3.71 -6.86
CA ALA A 92 -9.17 -3.95 -5.41
C ALA A 92 -8.53 -5.28 -5.02
N VAL A 93 -8.84 -6.37 -5.73
CA VAL A 93 -8.23 -7.69 -5.51
C VAL A 93 -6.72 -7.62 -5.71
N ARG A 94 -6.25 -7.01 -6.81
CA ARG A 94 -4.82 -6.83 -7.05
C ARG A 94 -4.13 -6.08 -5.91
N THR A 95 -4.73 -5.00 -5.42
CA THR A 95 -4.17 -4.21 -4.32
C THR A 95 -4.13 -5.03 -3.02
N ALA A 96 -5.18 -5.81 -2.73
CA ALA A 96 -5.22 -6.70 -1.57
C ALA A 96 -4.12 -7.77 -1.62
N VAL A 97 -3.93 -8.40 -2.79
CA VAL A 97 -2.85 -9.38 -3.01
C VAL A 97 -1.47 -8.76 -2.81
N ILE A 98 -1.21 -7.57 -3.38
CA ILE A 98 0.05 -6.85 -3.18
C ILE A 98 0.29 -6.59 -1.70
N ASN A 99 -0.70 -6.04 -0.99
CA ASN A 99 -0.60 -5.75 0.43
C ASN A 99 -0.31 -7.01 1.25
N LYS A 100 -1.12 -8.07 1.08
CA LYS A 100 -0.95 -9.33 1.82
C LYS A 100 0.41 -9.96 1.56
N ARG A 101 0.82 -10.07 0.28
CA ARG A 101 2.12 -10.66 -0.08
C ARG A 101 3.33 -9.83 0.39
N ALA A 102 3.15 -8.55 0.58
CA ALA A 102 4.15 -7.68 1.18
C ALA A 102 4.25 -7.79 2.72
N GLY A 103 3.29 -8.45 3.37
CA GLY A 103 3.18 -8.53 4.81
C GLY A 103 2.27 -7.48 5.43
N GLY A 104 1.49 -6.77 4.63
CA GLY A 104 0.44 -5.87 5.11
C GLY A 104 -0.78 -6.61 5.61
N GLN A 105 -1.66 -5.93 6.32
CA GLN A 105 -2.74 -6.55 7.08
C GLN A 105 -4.14 -6.18 6.59
N GLY A 106 -4.27 -5.35 5.56
CA GLY A 106 -5.60 -4.99 5.10
C GLY A 106 -5.65 -3.98 3.96
N LEU A 107 -6.86 -3.82 3.43
CA LEU A 107 -7.22 -2.86 2.42
C LEU A 107 -8.46 -2.08 2.86
N ILE A 108 -8.40 -0.76 2.83
CA ILE A 108 -9.59 0.08 2.99
C ILE A 108 -10.22 0.31 1.62
N SER A 109 -11.46 -0.14 1.45
CA SER A 109 -12.30 0.18 0.30
C SER A 109 -13.49 1.01 0.75
N GLY A 110 -13.59 2.23 0.23
CA GLY A 110 -14.70 3.15 0.50
C GLY A 110 -15.54 3.36 -0.78
N ARG A 111 -15.20 4.38 -1.55
CA ARG A 111 -15.97 4.78 -2.75
C ARG A 111 -16.16 3.64 -3.76
N LYS A 112 -15.17 2.78 -3.96
CA LYS A 112 -15.29 1.60 -4.84
C LYS A 112 -16.40 0.63 -4.42
N ALA A 113 -16.72 0.56 -3.12
CA ALA A 113 -17.81 -0.28 -2.60
C ALA A 113 -19.11 0.51 -2.49
N PHE A 114 -19.10 1.67 -1.81
CA PHE A 114 -20.33 2.37 -1.42
C PHE A 114 -20.97 3.19 -2.55
N GLN A 115 -20.26 3.49 -3.63
CA GLN A 115 -20.81 4.17 -4.80
C GLN A 115 -21.39 3.22 -5.85
N LYS A 116 -21.40 1.91 -5.55
CA LYS A 116 -21.96 0.87 -6.44
C LYS A 116 -23.34 0.40 -5.93
N PRO A 117 -24.12 -0.28 -6.79
CA PRO A 117 -25.27 -1.04 -6.33
C PRO A 117 -24.88 -1.98 -5.19
N PHE A 118 -25.76 -2.14 -4.21
CA PHE A 118 -25.45 -2.89 -2.97
C PHE A 118 -24.80 -4.25 -3.23
N LYS A 119 -25.35 -5.06 -4.13
CA LYS A 119 -24.81 -6.40 -4.48
C LYS A 119 -23.37 -6.32 -5.00
N GLU A 120 -23.07 -5.36 -5.87
CA GLU A 120 -21.71 -5.18 -6.41
C GLU A 120 -20.73 -4.69 -5.34
N GLY A 121 -21.18 -3.81 -4.44
CA GLY A 121 -20.39 -3.35 -3.32
C GLY A 121 -20.05 -4.48 -2.34
N VAL A 122 -21.03 -5.34 -2.02
CA VAL A 122 -20.81 -6.55 -1.21
C VAL A 122 -19.84 -7.49 -1.89
N GLN A 123 -20.05 -7.82 -3.17
CA GLN A 123 -19.16 -8.68 -3.94
C GLN A 123 -17.70 -8.19 -3.94
N LEU A 124 -17.49 -6.88 -4.04
CA LEU A 124 -16.15 -6.30 -3.99
C LEU A 124 -15.52 -6.49 -2.61
N LEU A 125 -16.27 -6.29 -1.53
CA LEU A 125 -15.76 -6.47 -0.17
C LEU A 125 -15.47 -7.96 0.12
N GLU A 126 -16.34 -8.86 -0.29
CA GLU A 126 -16.14 -10.32 -0.17
C GLU A 126 -14.87 -10.75 -0.91
N ALA A 127 -14.67 -10.30 -2.16
CA ALA A 127 -13.48 -10.64 -2.92
C ALA A 127 -12.18 -10.13 -2.26
N ILE A 128 -12.20 -8.98 -1.58
CA ILE A 128 -11.08 -8.50 -0.77
C ILE A 128 -10.86 -9.41 0.45
N GLN A 129 -11.93 -9.79 1.15
CA GLN A 129 -11.86 -10.68 2.31
C GLN A 129 -11.30 -12.04 1.93
N ASP A 130 -11.75 -12.61 0.81
CA ASP A 130 -11.25 -13.88 0.29
C ASP A 130 -9.73 -13.88 0.11
N VAL A 131 -9.16 -12.78 -0.42
CA VAL A 131 -7.71 -12.65 -0.51
C VAL A 131 -7.04 -12.78 0.86
N TYR A 132 -7.56 -12.12 1.91
CA TYR A 132 -6.94 -12.17 3.24
C TYR A 132 -7.18 -13.49 3.97
N LEU A 133 -8.28 -14.17 3.70
CA LEU A 133 -8.63 -15.48 4.30
C LEU A 133 -7.93 -16.65 3.60
N ASP A 134 -7.55 -16.52 2.32
CA ASP A 134 -6.87 -17.57 1.57
C ASP A 134 -5.46 -17.82 2.09
N SER A 135 -5.26 -18.95 2.78
CA SER A 135 -3.96 -19.34 3.34
C SER A 135 -2.88 -19.66 2.30
N SER A 136 -3.26 -19.87 1.03
CA SER A 136 -2.30 -20.11 -0.06
C SER A 136 -1.59 -18.82 -0.51
N ILE A 137 -2.18 -17.65 -0.25
CA ILE A 137 -1.58 -16.36 -0.53
C ILE A 137 -0.67 -15.98 0.65
N THR A 138 0.58 -16.36 0.55
CA THR A 138 1.60 -16.15 1.57
C THR A 138 2.43 -14.87 1.32
N ILE A 139 3.18 -14.45 2.33
CA ILE A 139 4.21 -13.43 2.18
C ILE A 139 5.28 -13.94 1.21
N ALA A 140 5.61 -13.11 0.21
CA ALA A 140 6.58 -13.46 -0.83
C ALA A 140 8.02 -13.18 -0.39
#